data_8b10be1b88a739b21b2a973324f7d5f9
#
_entry.id   8b10be1b88a739b21b2a973324f7d5f9
#
_cell.length_a   1.000
_cell.length_b   1.000
_cell.length_c   1.000
_cell.angle_alpha   90.00
_cell.angle_beta   90.00
_cell.angle_gamma   90.00
#
_symmetry.space_group_name_H-M   'P 1'
#
loop_
_entity.id
_entity.type
_entity.pdbx_description
1 polymer ?
#
loop_
_entity_poly.entity_id
_entity_poly.type
_entity_poly.pdbx_seq_one_letter_code
_entity_poly.pdbx_strand_id
1 'polypeptide(L)'
;MTKFVLLGSLVLAGALALGGFSSDDTKAAPARKATVLLFLSTDCPVAMQYTPRINRLVEEFSAKGVEFKAYFPNEMESKDAVDMYVRERKYAFPYDLDPAGALARSKGVKTIPTAVVLDDKGKVTYLGAIDDSKQPDKVKKTYLRDAVAAMIEGKKPPLAKTDAFGCILMAGPEPPSVAKVNFAEHVAPILYRACTTCHRPGEVAPFPLTNYEEARTWADNIAAVTKRRSMPPWKAVPGFGDFHGENRLSDLEIATLQNWALAKAPRGDAAKEPKTPTFPKGWALGEPDLVLQPSKTFKLPAEGRDIYRHFVLKTNLKEPVWVTGIDAKPGNRTVVHHVIAFLDGKGRAAKLDGREKDGQEGYNAFGAPGFIPDGALGGWAPGSQPISLPKGVGFRLDPGVDVVLQVHYHLSGKEEVDQTKLGLYFSKAPVQREVRIQWLANPLFRLKAGDANAVVKLTVPIFQDQICYGVMPHMHMLGKSMKAEAELPDGTRKPLIWVQDWDFNWQFTYAFKEPVRLPRGSKVHIEAVYDNSANNPNNPNDPPKDITWGEETTDEMFLLVALTARDTDPKK
;
A
#
# COMPACT_ATOMS: atom_id res chain seq x y z
N MET A 1 52.91 -12.50 30.89
CA MET A 1 53.09 -12.63 32.34
C MET A 1 51.80 -12.15 33.01
N THR A 2 50.90 -13.09 33.28
CA THR A 2 50.50 -13.51 34.63
C THR A 2 49.71 -12.44 35.43
N LYS A 3 48.44 -12.55 35.74
CA LYS A 3 47.85 -13.46 36.74
C LYS A 3 46.29 -13.49 36.65
N PHE A 4 45.79 -14.70 36.69
CA PHE A 4 44.42 -15.06 37.08
C PHE A 4 44.17 -14.76 38.57
N VAL A 5 42.97 -14.27 38.91
CA VAL A 5 42.42 -14.43 40.26
C VAL A 5 40.98 -14.92 40.13
N LEU A 6 40.78 -16.17 40.50
CA LEU A 6 39.49 -16.77 40.88
C LEU A 6 39.09 -16.24 42.25
N LEU A 7 37.82 -15.87 42.45
CA LEU A 7 37.23 -15.87 43.79
C LEU A 7 35.83 -16.51 43.75
N GLY A 8 35.68 -17.38 44.66
CA GLY A 8 34.69 -18.42 44.75
C GLY A 8 33.33 -18.00 45.29
N SER A 9 32.44 -18.91 45.06
CA SER A 9 31.01 -18.95 45.40
C SER A 9 30.79 -18.98 46.92
N LEU A 10 29.84 -18.19 47.42
CA LEU A 10 29.20 -18.44 48.72
C LEU A 10 27.70 -18.62 48.47
N VAL A 11 27.23 -19.83 48.68
CA VAL A 11 25.81 -20.21 48.73
C VAL A 11 25.27 -19.82 50.09
N LEU A 12 24.29 -18.93 50.13
CA LEU A 12 23.49 -18.71 51.36
C LEU A 12 22.10 -19.27 51.11
N ALA A 13 21.80 -20.38 51.74
CA ALA A 13 20.46 -20.95 51.82
C ALA A 13 19.62 -20.13 52.81
N GLY A 14 18.64 -19.41 52.32
CA GLY A 14 17.60 -18.76 53.12
C GLY A 14 16.26 -19.44 52.85
N ALA A 15 15.80 -20.23 53.82
CA ALA A 15 14.46 -20.78 53.83
C ALA A 15 13.44 -19.66 54.05
N LEU A 16 12.54 -19.45 53.09
CA LEU A 16 11.36 -18.61 53.23
C LEU A 16 10.10 -19.46 53.03
N ALA A 17 9.21 -19.31 54.00
CA ALA A 17 7.99 -20.04 54.21
C ALA A 17 7.08 -20.07 52.96
N LEU A 18 6.59 -21.27 52.66
CA LEU A 18 5.49 -21.51 51.71
C LEU A 18 4.17 -20.94 52.27
N GLY A 19 3.85 -19.72 51.86
CA GLY A 19 2.47 -19.24 51.89
C GLY A 19 1.75 -19.83 50.70
N GLY A 20 0.76 -20.68 50.95
CA GLY A 20 -0.06 -21.29 49.92
C GLY A 20 -0.81 -20.24 49.11
N PHE A 21 -0.43 -20.06 47.82
CA PHE A 21 -1.29 -19.47 46.83
C PHE A 21 -2.15 -20.59 46.24
N SER A 22 -3.43 -20.49 46.55
CA SER A 22 -4.52 -21.24 45.93
C SER A 22 -4.37 -21.22 44.41
N SER A 23 -4.26 -22.39 43.82
CA SER A 23 -4.34 -22.56 42.36
C SER A 23 -5.73 -22.17 41.90
N ASP A 24 -5.85 -20.95 41.41
CA ASP A 24 -7.05 -20.50 40.77
C ASP A 24 -7.27 -21.28 39.47
N ASP A 25 -8.49 -21.77 39.32
CA ASP A 25 -9.02 -22.58 38.24
C ASP A 25 -8.68 -22.05 36.86
N THR A 26 -7.61 -22.48 36.23
CA THR A 26 -7.52 -22.50 34.78
C THR A 26 -8.46 -23.60 34.26
N LYS A 27 -9.73 -23.28 34.06
CA LYS A 27 -10.64 -24.15 33.32
C LYS A 27 -10.00 -24.45 31.96
N ALA A 28 -9.53 -25.68 31.79
CA ALA A 28 -9.08 -26.16 30.50
C ALA A 28 -10.17 -25.88 29.47
N ALA A 29 -9.79 -25.30 28.31
CA ALA A 29 -10.74 -25.07 27.22
C ALA A 29 -11.47 -26.39 26.90
N PRO A 30 -12.78 -26.39 26.71
CA PRO A 30 -13.54 -27.61 26.47
C PRO A 30 -13.00 -28.30 25.21
N ALA A 31 -12.88 -29.65 25.25
CA ALA A 31 -12.43 -30.42 24.10
C ALA A 31 -13.31 -30.09 22.87
N ARG A 32 -12.68 -29.86 21.73
CA ARG A 32 -13.36 -29.49 20.47
C ARG A 32 -14.31 -30.61 20.05
N LYS A 33 -15.60 -30.30 19.98
CA LYS A 33 -16.67 -31.23 19.59
C LYS A 33 -17.10 -31.11 18.14
N ALA A 34 -17.02 -29.88 17.60
CA ALA A 34 -17.36 -29.58 16.22
C ALA A 34 -16.65 -28.31 15.75
N THR A 35 -16.49 -28.18 14.44
CA THR A 35 -16.03 -26.93 13.81
C THR A 35 -17.08 -26.45 12.80
N VAL A 36 -17.46 -25.19 12.87
CA VAL A 36 -18.36 -24.54 11.92
C VAL A 36 -17.56 -23.64 11.01
N LEU A 37 -17.56 -23.94 9.70
CA LEU A 37 -17.01 -23.08 8.67
C LEU A 37 -18.16 -22.25 8.08
N LEU A 38 -18.01 -20.93 8.10
CA LEU A 38 -18.95 -19.97 7.53
C LEU A 38 -18.34 -19.39 6.26
N PHE A 39 -18.99 -19.58 5.12
CA PHE A 39 -18.59 -18.94 3.87
C PHE A 39 -19.42 -17.67 3.70
N LEU A 40 -18.76 -16.51 3.79
CA LEU A 40 -19.36 -15.17 3.82
C LEU A 40 -18.82 -14.31 2.67
N SER A 41 -19.40 -13.13 2.48
CA SER A 41 -18.93 -12.12 1.53
C SER A 41 -19.23 -10.72 2.05
N THR A 42 -18.28 -9.80 1.83
CA THR A 42 -18.42 -8.39 2.19
C THR A 42 -19.48 -7.67 1.35
N ASP A 43 -19.72 -8.14 0.13
CA ASP A 43 -20.63 -7.53 -0.83
C ASP A 43 -22.00 -8.22 -0.91
N CYS A 44 -22.21 -9.31 -0.15
CA CYS A 44 -23.48 -10.04 -0.18
C CYS A 44 -24.49 -9.48 0.84
N PRO A 45 -25.57 -8.79 0.40
CA PRO A 45 -26.59 -8.26 1.30
C PRO A 45 -27.23 -9.34 2.18
N VAL A 46 -27.34 -10.56 1.66
CA VAL A 46 -27.90 -11.69 2.42
C VAL A 46 -26.95 -12.09 3.55
N ALA A 47 -25.63 -12.20 3.28
CA ALA A 47 -24.64 -12.47 4.33
C ALA A 47 -24.67 -11.40 5.43
N MET A 48 -24.80 -10.14 5.04
CA MET A 48 -24.93 -9.03 5.99
C MET A 48 -26.14 -9.14 6.91
N GLN A 49 -27.29 -9.55 6.38
CA GLN A 49 -28.51 -9.76 7.17
C GLN A 49 -28.39 -10.90 8.19
N TYR A 50 -27.52 -11.86 7.95
CA TYR A 50 -27.27 -12.97 8.87
C TYR A 50 -26.35 -12.62 10.05
N THR A 51 -25.64 -11.50 10.03
CA THR A 51 -24.68 -11.11 11.08
C THR A 51 -25.23 -11.28 12.52
N PRO A 52 -26.41 -10.75 12.89
CA PRO A 52 -26.90 -10.89 14.27
C PRO A 52 -27.19 -12.34 14.66
N ARG A 53 -27.61 -13.16 13.69
CA ARG A 53 -27.91 -14.59 13.91
C ARG A 53 -26.65 -15.41 14.06
N ILE A 54 -25.63 -15.12 13.25
CA ILE A 54 -24.31 -15.74 13.37
C ILE A 54 -23.69 -15.42 14.72
N ASN A 55 -23.68 -14.16 15.15
CA ASN A 55 -23.11 -13.76 16.44
C ASN A 55 -23.80 -14.48 17.61
N ARG A 56 -25.13 -14.59 17.59
CA ARG A 56 -25.87 -15.37 18.61
C ARG A 56 -25.49 -16.85 18.63
N LEU A 57 -25.28 -17.47 17.48
CA LEU A 57 -24.83 -18.86 17.41
C LEU A 57 -23.42 -19.03 17.98
N VAL A 58 -22.52 -18.08 17.70
CA VAL A 58 -21.17 -18.07 18.28
C VAL A 58 -21.23 -17.96 19.81
N GLU A 59 -21.99 -17.01 20.33
CA GLU A 59 -22.21 -16.83 21.78
C GLU A 59 -22.79 -18.10 22.42
N GLU A 60 -23.79 -18.73 21.77
CA GLU A 60 -24.46 -19.92 22.31
C GLU A 60 -23.56 -21.15 22.38
N PHE A 61 -22.64 -21.32 21.41
CA PHE A 61 -21.96 -22.61 21.20
C PHE A 61 -20.45 -22.60 21.44
N SER A 62 -19.76 -21.46 21.41
CA SER A 62 -18.30 -21.44 21.60
C SER A 62 -17.88 -21.98 22.96
N ALA A 63 -18.58 -21.61 24.04
CA ALA A 63 -18.32 -22.14 25.38
C ALA A 63 -18.63 -23.64 25.54
N LYS A 64 -19.33 -24.25 24.56
CA LYS A 64 -19.71 -25.66 24.55
C LYS A 64 -18.75 -26.54 23.73
N GLY A 65 -17.59 -26.01 23.30
CA GLY A 65 -16.58 -26.71 22.54
C GLY A 65 -16.80 -26.69 21.01
N VAL A 66 -17.53 -25.70 20.49
CA VAL A 66 -17.69 -25.48 19.05
C VAL A 66 -16.75 -24.37 18.58
N GLU A 67 -15.90 -24.65 17.63
CA GLU A 67 -15.04 -23.69 16.98
C GLU A 67 -15.75 -23.11 15.74
N PHE A 68 -15.74 -21.77 15.63
CA PHE A 68 -16.25 -21.08 14.44
C PHE A 68 -15.10 -20.46 13.67
N LYS A 69 -15.17 -20.54 12.33
CA LYS A 69 -14.23 -19.86 11.45
C LYS A 69 -14.94 -19.41 10.18
N ALA A 70 -14.68 -18.16 9.73
CA ALA A 70 -15.20 -17.69 8.47
C ALA A 70 -14.17 -17.79 7.34
N TYR A 71 -14.68 -17.92 6.12
CA TYR A 71 -13.92 -17.82 4.88
C TYR A 71 -14.62 -16.90 3.90
N PHE A 72 -13.84 -16.07 3.22
CA PHE A 72 -14.30 -15.11 2.23
C PHE A 72 -13.79 -15.56 0.85
N PRO A 73 -14.61 -16.25 0.05
CA PRO A 73 -14.17 -16.94 -1.15
C PRO A 73 -14.32 -16.14 -2.45
N ASN A 74 -14.83 -14.91 -2.41
CA ASN A 74 -14.95 -14.12 -3.63
C ASN A 74 -13.61 -13.50 -4.02
N GLU A 75 -13.26 -13.56 -5.32
CA GLU A 75 -12.00 -13.08 -5.86
C GLU A 75 -11.76 -11.59 -5.62
N MET A 76 -12.82 -10.79 -5.64
CA MET A 76 -12.74 -9.33 -5.52
C MET A 76 -12.60 -8.83 -4.08
N GLU A 77 -12.67 -9.70 -3.09
CA GLU A 77 -12.59 -9.32 -1.68
C GLU A 77 -11.14 -9.18 -1.22
N SER A 78 -10.72 -7.96 -0.93
CA SER A 78 -9.40 -7.72 -0.33
C SER A 78 -9.40 -8.05 1.16
N LYS A 79 -8.22 -8.38 1.69
CA LYS A 79 -8.06 -8.61 3.13
C LYS A 79 -8.56 -7.41 3.95
N ASP A 80 -8.27 -6.22 3.51
CA ASP A 80 -8.63 -4.97 4.19
C ASP A 80 -10.14 -4.75 4.24
N ALA A 81 -10.84 -5.05 3.14
CA ALA A 81 -12.30 -4.99 3.10
C ALA A 81 -12.90 -6.02 4.07
N VAL A 82 -12.33 -7.22 4.14
CA VAL A 82 -12.75 -8.26 5.07
C VAL A 82 -12.45 -7.89 6.52
N ASP A 83 -11.25 -7.34 6.82
CA ASP A 83 -10.87 -6.89 8.16
C ASP A 83 -11.83 -5.79 8.67
N MET A 84 -12.20 -4.86 7.81
CA MET A 84 -13.18 -3.82 8.11
C MET A 84 -14.56 -4.42 8.35
N TYR A 85 -15.03 -5.29 7.46
CA TYR A 85 -16.32 -5.98 7.55
C TYR A 85 -16.44 -6.76 8.86
N VAL A 86 -15.44 -7.56 9.23
CA VAL A 86 -15.43 -8.36 10.45
C VAL A 86 -15.48 -7.48 11.69
N ARG A 87 -14.72 -6.38 11.71
CA ARG A 87 -14.72 -5.41 12.82
C ARG A 87 -16.07 -4.71 12.99
N GLU A 88 -16.63 -4.19 11.90
CA GLU A 88 -17.93 -3.51 11.92
C GLU A 88 -19.08 -4.45 12.34
N ARG A 89 -19.01 -5.71 11.93
CA ARG A 89 -20.00 -6.74 12.26
C ARG A 89 -19.78 -7.39 13.62
N LYS A 90 -18.68 -7.03 14.32
CA LYS A 90 -18.31 -7.55 15.65
C LYS A 90 -18.20 -9.08 15.66
N TYR A 91 -17.65 -9.67 14.60
CA TYR A 91 -17.40 -11.11 14.56
C TYR A 91 -16.25 -11.46 15.51
N ALA A 92 -16.53 -12.34 16.48
CA ALA A 92 -15.60 -12.75 17.54
C ALA A 92 -14.99 -14.14 17.25
N PHE A 93 -14.67 -14.44 15.99
CA PHE A 93 -14.09 -15.71 15.57
C PHE A 93 -13.07 -15.50 14.43
N PRO A 94 -12.10 -16.43 14.26
CA PRO A 94 -11.09 -16.35 13.22
C PRO A 94 -11.70 -16.35 11.81
N TYR A 95 -10.99 -15.73 10.88
CA TYR A 95 -11.36 -15.72 9.47
C TYR A 95 -10.13 -15.73 8.56
N ASP A 96 -10.33 -16.22 7.34
CA ASP A 96 -9.33 -16.22 6.28
C ASP A 96 -9.97 -15.87 4.92
N LEU A 97 -9.12 -15.44 3.98
CA LEU A 97 -9.50 -15.34 2.58
C LEU A 97 -9.39 -16.70 1.90
N ASP A 98 -10.31 -16.97 0.96
CA ASP A 98 -10.29 -18.12 0.06
C ASP A 98 -10.55 -17.63 -1.38
N PRO A 99 -9.75 -16.68 -1.93
CA PRO A 99 -10.10 -15.88 -3.12
C PRO A 99 -10.24 -16.72 -4.38
N ALA A 100 -9.49 -17.84 -4.49
CA ALA A 100 -9.71 -18.82 -5.53
C ALA A 100 -10.91 -19.73 -5.26
N GLY A 101 -11.55 -19.62 -4.10
CA GLY A 101 -12.65 -20.48 -3.70
C GLY A 101 -12.30 -21.97 -3.58
N ALA A 102 -11.03 -22.28 -3.38
CA ALA A 102 -10.55 -23.68 -3.35
C ALA A 102 -11.18 -24.47 -2.19
N LEU A 103 -11.20 -23.88 -1.00
CA LEU A 103 -11.85 -24.48 0.17
C LEU A 103 -13.35 -24.56 -0.03
N ALA A 104 -13.99 -23.47 -0.47
CA ALA A 104 -15.42 -23.43 -0.75
C ALA A 104 -15.84 -24.53 -1.73
N ARG A 105 -15.13 -24.66 -2.86
CA ARG A 105 -15.38 -25.73 -3.84
C ARG A 105 -15.16 -27.13 -3.26
N SER A 106 -14.07 -27.34 -2.51
CA SER A 106 -13.77 -28.64 -1.88
C SER A 106 -14.85 -29.10 -0.89
N LYS A 107 -15.58 -28.13 -0.30
CA LYS A 107 -16.71 -28.39 0.60
C LYS A 107 -18.07 -28.40 -0.11
N GLY A 108 -18.11 -28.17 -1.43
CA GLY A 108 -19.35 -28.16 -2.21
C GLY A 108 -20.20 -26.90 -2.03
N VAL A 109 -19.62 -25.80 -1.57
CA VAL A 109 -20.26 -24.49 -1.45
C VAL A 109 -20.49 -23.89 -2.83
N LYS A 110 -21.71 -23.40 -3.09
CA LYS A 110 -22.10 -22.76 -4.37
C LYS A 110 -22.72 -21.38 -4.16
N THR A 111 -23.14 -21.09 -2.94
CA THR A 111 -23.92 -19.89 -2.59
C THR A 111 -23.39 -19.31 -1.28
N ILE A 112 -23.52 -18.01 -1.08
CA ILE A 112 -23.10 -17.29 0.12
C ILE A 112 -24.31 -16.55 0.70
N PRO A 113 -24.59 -16.64 2.02
CA PRO A 113 -23.85 -17.39 3.04
C PRO A 113 -24.16 -18.89 3.02
N THR A 114 -23.15 -19.71 3.31
CA THR A 114 -23.29 -21.15 3.52
C THR A 114 -22.54 -21.56 4.78
N ALA A 115 -23.09 -22.49 5.54
CA ALA A 115 -22.46 -23.10 6.70
C ALA A 115 -22.06 -24.54 6.41
N VAL A 116 -20.88 -24.94 6.91
CA VAL A 116 -20.41 -26.33 6.90
C VAL A 116 -20.05 -26.71 8.32
N VAL A 117 -20.60 -27.83 8.82
CA VAL A 117 -20.23 -28.37 10.14
C VAL A 117 -19.35 -29.58 9.96
N LEU A 118 -18.20 -29.57 10.63
CA LEU A 118 -17.26 -30.68 10.68
C LEU A 118 -17.30 -31.35 12.06
N ASP A 119 -17.14 -32.66 12.10
CA ASP A 119 -16.90 -33.39 13.35
C ASP A 119 -15.48 -33.21 13.88
N ASP A 120 -15.14 -33.85 15.00
CA ASP A 120 -13.83 -33.83 15.63
C ASP A 120 -12.69 -34.39 14.75
N LYS A 121 -13.05 -35.18 13.73
CA LYS A 121 -12.15 -35.75 12.72
C LYS A 121 -12.06 -34.96 11.43
N GLY A 122 -12.75 -33.80 11.35
CA GLY A 122 -12.77 -32.94 10.16
C GLY A 122 -13.70 -33.40 9.03
N LYS A 123 -14.56 -34.40 9.26
CA LYS A 123 -15.54 -34.89 8.30
C LYS A 123 -16.75 -33.96 8.27
N VAL A 124 -17.24 -33.62 7.08
CA VAL A 124 -18.47 -32.84 6.90
C VAL A 124 -19.67 -33.65 7.38
N THR A 125 -20.42 -33.06 8.33
CA THR A 125 -21.65 -33.62 8.89
C THR A 125 -22.89 -32.84 8.48
N TYR A 126 -22.72 -31.53 8.17
CA TYR A 126 -23.74 -30.67 7.63
C TYR A 126 -23.17 -29.71 6.59
N LEU A 127 -23.94 -29.44 5.52
CA LEU A 127 -23.66 -28.42 4.50
C LEU A 127 -24.97 -27.74 4.10
N GLY A 128 -25.07 -26.40 4.23
CA GLY A 128 -26.24 -25.69 3.72
C GLY A 128 -26.52 -24.34 4.36
N ALA A 129 -27.80 -23.99 4.40
CA ALA A 129 -28.31 -22.74 4.91
C ALA A 129 -28.14 -22.61 6.44
N ILE A 130 -28.08 -21.38 6.95
CA ILE A 130 -28.06 -21.10 8.39
C ILE A 130 -29.45 -21.41 8.98
N ASP A 131 -30.49 -20.99 8.29
CA ASP A 131 -31.90 -21.24 8.61
C ASP A 131 -32.75 -21.23 7.32
N ASP A 132 -34.10 -21.26 7.45
CA ASP A 132 -34.99 -21.36 6.30
C ASP A 132 -35.56 -20.02 5.79
N SER A 133 -35.07 -18.87 6.31
CA SER A 133 -35.54 -17.56 5.85
C SER A 133 -34.49 -16.45 5.94
N LYS A 134 -34.42 -15.60 4.90
CA LYS A 134 -33.66 -14.34 4.94
C LYS A 134 -34.19 -13.37 5.99
N GLN A 135 -35.50 -13.39 6.24
CA GLN A 135 -36.19 -12.51 7.19
C GLN A 135 -36.23 -13.16 8.58
N PRO A 136 -35.68 -12.52 9.62
CA PRO A 136 -35.56 -13.11 10.96
C PRO A 136 -36.91 -13.52 11.58
N ASP A 137 -37.95 -12.74 11.33
CA ASP A 137 -39.29 -12.94 11.81
C ASP A 137 -40.05 -14.10 11.13
N LYS A 138 -39.54 -14.59 10.01
CA LYS A 138 -40.13 -15.70 9.24
C LYS A 138 -39.36 -17.02 9.37
N VAL A 139 -38.34 -17.07 10.20
CA VAL A 139 -37.57 -18.30 10.45
C VAL A 139 -38.43 -19.31 11.20
N LYS A 140 -38.59 -20.50 10.61
CA LYS A 140 -39.30 -21.65 11.20
C LYS A 140 -38.39 -22.81 11.50
N LYS A 141 -37.23 -22.92 10.80
CA LYS A 141 -36.25 -23.99 10.93
C LYS A 141 -34.86 -23.43 11.10
N THR A 142 -34.14 -23.88 12.12
CA THR A 142 -32.84 -23.40 12.54
C THR A 142 -31.74 -24.37 12.16
N TYR A 143 -31.58 -24.65 10.86
CA TYR A 143 -30.75 -25.75 10.34
C TYR A 143 -29.35 -25.86 10.93
N LEU A 144 -28.58 -24.76 10.92
CA LEU A 144 -27.23 -24.75 11.48
C LEU A 144 -27.24 -24.97 13.01
N ARG A 145 -28.16 -24.31 13.71
CA ARG A 145 -28.29 -24.45 15.16
C ARG A 145 -28.60 -25.89 15.55
N ASP A 146 -29.53 -26.52 14.84
CA ASP A 146 -29.97 -27.90 15.11
C ASP A 146 -28.86 -28.89 14.78
N ALA A 147 -28.10 -28.64 13.70
CA ALA A 147 -26.95 -29.46 13.34
C ALA A 147 -25.84 -29.39 14.40
N VAL A 148 -25.49 -28.19 14.86
CA VAL A 148 -24.47 -27.98 15.88
C VAL A 148 -24.90 -28.57 17.24
N ALA A 149 -26.18 -28.37 17.64
CA ALA A 149 -26.72 -28.93 18.88
C ALA A 149 -26.63 -30.47 18.89
N ALA A 150 -27.03 -31.12 17.79
CA ALA A 150 -26.90 -32.57 17.65
C ALA A 150 -25.43 -33.05 17.78
N MET A 151 -24.49 -32.32 17.16
CA MET A 151 -23.06 -32.68 17.23
C MET A 151 -22.50 -32.58 18.67
N ILE A 152 -22.90 -31.59 19.43
CA ILE A 152 -22.50 -31.45 20.84
C ILE A 152 -22.99 -32.62 21.68
N GLU A 153 -24.20 -33.14 21.36
CA GLU A 153 -24.80 -34.31 22.03
C GLU A 153 -24.24 -35.66 21.51
N GLY A 154 -23.27 -35.65 20.58
CA GLY A 154 -22.73 -36.86 19.96
C GLY A 154 -23.69 -37.54 18.98
N LYS A 155 -24.72 -36.81 18.54
CA LYS A 155 -25.73 -37.29 17.58
C LYS A 155 -25.42 -36.80 16.16
N LYS A 156 -25.99 -37.44 15.15
CA LYS A 156 -25.95 -36.95 13.76
C LYS A 156 -26.91 -35.75 13.61
N PRO A 157 -26.54 -34.74 12.80
CA PRO A 157 -27.47 -33.67 12.42
C PRO A 157 -28.79 -34.21 11.87
N PRO A 158 -29.94 -33.58 12.18
CA PRO A 158 -31.25 -33.97 11.65
C PRO A 158 -31.29 -33.97 10.12
N LEU A 159 -30.54 -33.05 9.50
CA LEU A 159 -30.33 -32.96 8.06
C LEU A 159 -28.83 -32.85 7.80
N ALA A 160 -28.31 -33.68 6.86
CA ALA A 160 -26.91 -33.58 6.45
C ALA A 160 -26.69 -32.47 5.42
N LYS A 161 -27.76 -32.06 4.71
CA LYS A 161 -27.66 -31.03 3.66
C LYS A 161 -28.97 -30.26 3.53
N THR A 162 -28.86 -28.96 3.26
CA THR A 162 -29.96 -28.08 2.85
C THR A 162 -29.49 -27.16 1.72
N ASP A 163 -30.42 -26.58 0.97
CA ASP A 163 -30.08 -25.60 -0.04
C ASP A 163 -29.88 -24.23 0.61
N ALA A 164 -28.66 -23.68 0.50
CA ALA A 164 -28.37 -22.33 0.91
C ALA A 164 -28.92 -21.33 -0.12
N PHE A 165 -29.42 -20.21 0.34
CA PHE A 165 -29.91 -19.13 -0.50
C PHE A 165 -29.14 -17.83 -0.22
N GLY A 166 -28.83 -17.10 -1.28
CA GLY A 166 -28.02 -15.88 -1.20
C GLY A 166 -27.39 -15.54 -2.53
N CYS A 167 -26.17 -15.00 -2.48
CA CYS A 167 -25.42 -14.64 -3.66
C CYS A 167 -24.68 -15.86 -4.22
N ILE A 168 -24.57 -15.94 -5.53
CA ILE A 168 -23.76 -17.00 -6.18
C ILE A 168 -22.30 -16.78 -5.78
N LEU A 169 -21.59 -17.86 -5.49
CA LEU A 169 -20.15 -17.85 -5.23
C LEU A 169 -19.40 -17.36 -6.48
N MET A 170 -18.76 -16.21 -6.37
CA MET A 170 -17.91 -15.62 -7.42
C MET A 170 -16.43 -15.89 -7.13
N ALA A 171 -16.10 -17.14 -6.90
CA ALA A 171 -14.71 -17.54 -6.72
C ALA A 171 -13.95 -17.39 -8.04
N GLY A 172 -12.77 -16.80 -7.97
CA GLY A 172 -11.85 -16.67 -9.10
C GLY A 172 -11.34 -18.04 -9.61
N PRO A 173 -10.59 -18.05 -10.71
CA PRO A 173 -9.96 -19.26 -11.20
C PRO A 173 -8.98 -19.81 -10.16
N GLU A 174 -8.87 -21.14 -10.10
CA GLU A 174 -7.88 -21.75 -9.22
C GLU A 174 -6.45 -21.48 -9.73
N PRO A 175 -5.51 -21.17 -8.83
CA PRO A 175 -4.12 -21.08 -9.22
C PRO A 175 -3.63 -22.43 -9.75
N PRO A 176 -2.71 -22.47 -10.72
CA PRO A 176 -2.11 -23.71 -11.18
C PRO A 176 -1.56 -24.48 -9.99
N SER A 177 -1.90 -25.76 -9.89
CA SER A 177 -1.40 -26.61 -8.80
C SER A 177 0.12 -26.70 -8.83
N VAL A 178 0.74 -27.05 -7.68
CA VAL A 178 2.20 -27.24 -7.56
C VAL A 178 2.74 -28.21 -8.63
N ALA A 179 1.95 -29.21 -9.02
CA ALA A 179 2.34 -30.18 -10.07
C ALA A 179 2.22 -29.64 -11.52
N LYS A 180 1.51 -28.53 -11.74
CA LYS A 180 1.21 -27.99 -13.08
C LYS A 180 1.79 -26.61 -13.34
N VAL A 181 2.11 -25.86 -12.27
CA VAL A 181 2.64 -24.50 -12.40
C VAL A 181 4.01 -24.52 -13.07
N ASN A 182 4.24 -23.57 -13.97
CA ASN A 182 5.53 -23.40 -14.65
C ASN A 182 5.78 -21.91 -14.95
N PHE A 183 7.02 -21.59 -15.27
CA PHE A 183 7.42 -20.22 -15.58
C PHE A 183 6.77 -19.72 -16.87
N ALA A 184 6.90 -20.46 -17.96
CA ALA A 184 6.53 -20.02 -19.30
C ALA A 184 5.06 -19.57 -19.41
N GLU A 185 4.13 -20.37 -18.87
CA GLU A 185 2.70 -20.15 -19.05
C GLU A 185 2.07 -19.34 -17.90
N HIS A 186 2.65 -19.40 -16.69
CA HIS A 186 1.98 -18.89 -15.49
C HIS A 186 2.73 -17.76 -14.81
N VAL A 187 4.07 -17.81 -14.74
CA VAL A 187 4.88 -16.87 -13.96
C VAL A 187 5.42 -15.71 -14.80
N ALA A 188 5.92 -16.00 -16.00
CA ALA A 188 6.48 -14.96 -16.88
C ALA A 188 5.47 -13.84 -17.18
N PRO A 189 4.17 -14.11 -17.48
CA PRO A 189 3.19 -13.04 -17.67
C PRO A 189 3.06 -12.12 -16.45
N ILE A 190 3.09 -12.68 -15.23
CA ILE A 190 2.99 -11.92 -13.98
C ILE A 190 4.23 -11.05 -13.80
N LEU A 191 5.44 -11.64 -13.88
CA LEU A 191 6.69 -10.92 -13.69
C LEU A 191 6.88 -9.82 -14.74
N TYR A 192 6.58 -10.13 -16.00
CA TYR A 192 6.75 -9.18 -17.11
C TYR A 192 5.81 -7.99 -17.02
N ARG A 193 4.60 -8.17 -16.50
CA ARG A 193 3.66 -7.09 -16.25
C ARG A 193 4.01 -6.27 -15.01
N ALA A 194 4.29 -6.94 -13.89
CA ALA A 194 4.29 -6.29 -12.57
C ALA A 194 5.69 -6.01 -11.99
N CYS A 195 6.75 -6.69 -12.46
CA CYS A 195 8.06 -6.63 -11.81
C CYS A 195 9.14 -5.99 -12.71
N THR A 196 9.12 -6.29 -14.02
CA THR A 196 10.22 -5.89 -14.93
C THR A 196 10.29 -4.39 -15.19
N THR A 197 9.28 -3.61 -14.81
CA THR A 197 9.38 -2.13 -14.84
C THR A 197 10.56 -1.63 -14.00
N CYS A 198 10.81 -2.27 -12.85
CA CYS A 198 11.90 -1.95 -11.94
C CYS A 198 13.02 -3.01 -11.99
N HIS A 199 12.66 -4.31 -12.08
CA HIS A 199 13.59 -5.44 -12.10
C HIS A 199 14.08 -5.75 -13.52
N ARG A 200 14.88 -4.84 -14.09
CA ARG A 200 15.57 -5.00 -15.38
C ARG A 200 16.94 -4.34 -15.34
N PRO A 201 17.87 -4.70 -16.24
CA PRO A 201 19.19 -4.09 -16.26
C PRO A 201 19.16 -2.56 -16.38
N GLY A 202 19.90 -1.87 -15.51
CA GLY A 202 19.99 -0.41 -15.49
C GLY A 202 18.86 0.32 -14.78
N GLU A 203 17.91 -0.40 -14.17
CA GLU A 203 16.84 0.17 -13.35
C GLU A 203 17.10 0.07 -11.83
N VAL A 204 16.16 0.60 -11.03
CA VAL A 204 16.34 0.80 -9.58
C VAL A 204 16.47 -0.50 -8.78
N ALA A 205 15.89 -1.61 -9.25
CA ALA A 205 15.93 -2.86 -8.52
C ALA A 205 17.34 -3.50 -8.56
N PRO A 206 17.79 -4.15 -7.47
CA PRO A 206 19.15 -4.67 -7.35
C PRO A 206 19.46 -5.88 -8.23
N PHE A 207 18.45 -6.49 -8.85
CA PHE A 207 18.59 -7.64 -9.75
C PHE A 207 17.47 -7.65 -10.80
N PRO A 208 17.74 -8.17 -12.01
CA PRO A 208 16.73 -8.28 -13.06
C PRO A 208 15.82 -9.51 -12.87
N LEU A 209 14.64 -9.47 -13.51
CA LEU A 209 13.66 -10.57 -13.59
C LEU A 209 13.10 -10.68 -15.02
N THR A 210 13.97 -10.55 -16.02
CA THR A 210 13.60 -10.42 -17.43
C THR A 210 13.59 -11.76 -18.18
N ASN A 211 14.01 -12.84 -17.52
CA ASN A 211 14.05 -14.18 -18.09
C ASN A 211 13.92 -15.26 -17.00
N TYR A 212 13.80 -16.52 -17.44
CA TYR A 212 13.63 -17.66 -16.53
C TYR A 212 14.78 -17.83 -15.54
N GLU A 213 16.02 -17.77 -15.97
CA GLU A 213 17.19 -18.06 -15.11
C GLU A 213 17.31 -17.00 -13.98
N GLU A 214 17.06 -15.75 -14.32
CA GLU A 214 17.00 -14.66 -13.34
C GLU A 214 15.88 -14.92 -12.33
N ALA A 215 14.66 -15.17 -12.81
CA ALA A 215 13.50 -15.39 -11.96
C ALA A 215 13.64 -16.63 -11.06
N ARG A 216 14.18 -17.72 -11.60
CA ARG A 216 14.41 -18.97 -10.87
C ARG A 216 15.34 -18.78 -9.67
N THR A 217 16.40 -17.99 -9.86
CA THR A 217 17.38 -17.68 -8.80
C THR A 217 16.70 -17.04 -7.58
N TRP A 218 15.64 -16.27 -7.80
CA TRP A 218 14.92 -15.51 -6.77
C TRP A 218 13.55 -16.09 -6.43
N ALA A 219 13.20 -17.31 -6.86
CA ALA A 219 11.86 -17.85 -6.75
C ALA A 219 11.30 -17.85 -5.32
N ASP A 220 12.07 -18.31 -4.34
CA ASP A 220 11.67 -18.33 -2.93
C ASP A 220 11.48 -16.92 -2.38
N ASN A 221 12.35 -15.99 -2.79
CA ASN A 221 12.26 -14.58 -2.39
C ASN A 221 11.04 -13.89 -3.01
N ILE A 222 10.78 -14.12 -4.31
CA ILE A 222 9.59 -13.63 -5.01
C ILE A 222 8.34 -14.12 -4.27
N ALA A 223 8.24 -15.41 -3.96
CA ALA A 223 7.11 -15.97 -3.22
C ALA A 223 6.94 -15.29 -1.83
N ALA A 224 8.03 -15.09 -1.10
CA ALA A 224 8.00 -14.50 0.24
C ALA A 224 7.57 -13.03 0.23
N VAL A 225 8.14 -12.19 -0.66
CA VAL A 225 7.85 -10.75 -0.71
C VAL A 225 6.47 -10.44 -1.29
N THR A 226 6.00 -11.25 -2.26
CA THR A 226 4.65 -11.11 -2.81
C THR A 226 3.58 -11.56 -1.83
N LYS A 227 3.84 -12.64 -1.06
CA LYS A 227 2.95 -13.08 0.04
C LYS A 227 2.74 -11.99 1.08
N ARG A 228 3.81 -11.27 1.46
CA ARG A 228 3.73 -10.14 2.40
C ARG A 228 3.21 -8.85 1.75
N ARG A 229 2.94 -8.86 0.44
CA ARG A 229 2.56 -7.67 -0.36
C ARG A 229 3.55 -6.50 -0.25
N SER A 230 4.83 -6.79 0.06
CA SER A 230 5.89 -5.79 0.03
C SER A 230 6.39 -5.53 -1.39
N MET A 231 6.14 -6.46 -2.33
CA MET A 231 6.38 -6.32 -3.77
C MET A 231 5.20 -6.86 -4.59
N PRO A 232 4.81 -6.18 -5.67
CA PRO A 232 5.22 -4.82 -6.06
C PRO A 232 4.83 -3.78 -5.00
N PRO A 233 5.51 -2.65 -4.88
CA PRO A 233 5.29 -1.66 -3.83
C PRO A 233 4.08 -0.74 -4.10
N TRP A 234 2.96 -1.31 -4.49
CA TRP A 234 1.71 -0.59 -4.73
C TRP A 234 0.86 -0.57 -3.46
N LYS A 235 0.64 0.63 -2.90
CA LYS A 235 0.03 0.80 -1.57
C LYS A 235 -1.42 1.32 -1.60
N ALA A 236 -1.92 1.81 -2.75
CA ALA A 236 -3.31 2.25 -2.84
C ALA A 236 -4.29 1.08 -2.66
N VAL A 237 -5.28 1.25 -1.79
CA VAL A 237 -6.31 0.24 -1.51
C VAL A 237 -7.23 0.07 -2.73
N PRO A 238 -7.58 -1.18 -3.13
CA PRO A 238 -8.49 -1.45 -4.23
C PRO A 238 -9.85 -0.75 -4.04
N GLY A 239 -10.40 -0.21 -5.15
CA GLY A 239 -11.70 0.46 -5.13
C GLY A 239 -11.71 1.83 -4.43
N PHE A 240 -10.56 2.29 -3.91
CA PHE A 240 -10.42 3.60 -3.28
C PHE A 240 -9.59 4.55 -4.14
N GLY A 241 -10.14 4.93 -5.27
CA GLY A 241 -9.50 5.57 -6.41
C GLY A 241 -9.21 4.56 -7.53
N ASP A 242 -9.07 5.06 -8.76
CA ASP A 242 -8.68 4.28 -9.93
C ASP A 242 -7.52 4.98 -10.62
N PHE A 243 -6.35 4.31 -10.67
CA PHE A 243 -5.09 4.95 -11.01
C PHE A 243 -4.41 4.31 -12.21
N HIS A 244 -3.71 5.13 -12.98
CA HIS A 244 -2.78 4.64 -14.00
C HIS A 244 -1.61 3.88 -13.35
N GLY A 245 -1.07 2.89 -14.07
CA GLY A 245 0.14 2.18 -13.64
C GLY A 245 -0.06 1.26 -12.44
N GLU A 246 -1.29 0.89 -12.10
CA GLU A 246 -1.54 -0.08 -11.04
C GLU A 246 -0.86 -1.43 -11.36
N ASN A 247 0.08 -1.81 -10.51
CA ASN A 247 0.87 -3.04 -10.66
C ASN A 247 0.68 -4.04 -9.52
N ARG A 248 -0.36 -3.86 -8.70
CA ARG A 248 -0.71 -4.79 -7.64
C ARG A 248 -0.96 -6.20 -8.20
N LEU A 249 -0.60 -7.20 -7.40
CA LEU A 249 -0.91 -8.59 -7.68
C LEU A 249 -2.25 -8.98 -7.05
N SER A 250 -3.05 -9.73 -7.80
CA SER A 250 -4.21 -10.44 -7.27
C SER A 250 -3.77 -11.61 -6.37
N ASP A 251 -4.67 -12.09 -5.53
CA ASP A 251 -4.41 -13.27 -4.69
C ASP A 251 -4.10 -14.51 -5.53
N LEU A 252 -4.72 -14.63 -6.69
CA LEU A 252 -4.44 -15.68 -7.67
C LEU A 252 -2.99 -15.64 -8.16
N GLU A 253 -2.49 -14.47 -8.53
CA GLU A 253 -1.11 -14.29 -8.99
C GLU A 253 -0.11 -14.57 -7.85
N ILE A 254 -0.41 -14.10 -6.64
CA ILE A 254 0.41 -14.39 -5.46
C ILE A 254 0.46 -15.89 -5.20
N ALA A 255 -0.68 -16.58 -5.21
CA ALA A 255 -0.74 -18.03 -5.03
C ALA A 255 -0.02 -18.79 -6.14
N THR A 256 -0.09 -18.31 -7.40
CA THR A 256 0.66 -18.85 -8.53
C THR A 256 2.17 -18.78 -8.31
N LEU A 257 2.68 -17.62 -7.87
CA LEU A 257 4.10 -17.43 -7.56
C LEU A 257 4.56 -18.32 -6.40
N GLN A 258 3.73 -18.46 -5.36
CA GLN A 258 4.02 -19.36 -4.24
C GLN A 258 4.08 -20.83 -4.68
N ASN A 259 3.09 -21.28 -5.45
CA ASN A 259 3.06 -22.65 -5.96
C ASN A 259 4.25 -22.93 -6.88
N TRP A 260 4.69 -21.97 -7.68
CA TRP A 260 5.87 -22.10 -8.52
C TRP A 260 7.16 -22.30 -7.72
N ALA A 261 7.37 -21.51 -6.66
CA ALA A 261 8.49 -21.69 -5.75
C ALA A 261 8.46 -23.08 -5.07
N LEU A 262 7.30 -23.51 -4.55
CA LEU A 262 7.09 -24.82 -3.95
C LEU A 262 7.39 -25.96 -4.93
N ALA A 263 7.07 -25.79 -6.22
CA ALA A 263 7.37 -26.73 -7.30
C ALA A 263 8.85 -26.77 -7.71
N LYS A 264 9.74 -26.00 -7.02
CA LYS A 264 11.16 -25.83 -7.37
C LYS A 264 11.38 -25.11 -8.71
N ALA A 265 10.51 -24.16 -8.97
CA ALA A 265 10.59 -23.23 -10.08
C ALA A 265 10.76 -23.87 -11.49
N PRO A 266 9.87 -24.78 -11.93
CA PRO A 266 9.99 -25.41 -13.25
C PRO A 266 9.79 -24.39 -14.38
N ARG A 267 10.54 -24.55 -15.49
CA ARG A 267 10.44 -23.66 -16.66
C ARG A 267 9.15 -23.86 -17.45
N GLY A 268 8.78 -25.12 -17.68
CA GLY A 268 7.75 -25.46 -18.65
C GLY A 268 8.26 -25.46 -20.11
N ASP A 269 7.33 -25.39 -21.05
CA ASP A 269 7.64 -25.31 -22.48
C ASP A 269 8.10 -23.89 -22.87
N ALA A 270 9.37 -23.73 -23.22
CA ALA A 270 9.94 -22.45 -23.60
C ALA A 270 9.25 -21.80 -24.82
N ALA A 271 8.61 -22.59 -25.69
CA ALA A 271 7.89 -22.05 -26.85
C ALA A 271 6.60 -21.29 -26.46
N LYS A 272 6.11 -21.51 -25.23
CA LYS A 272 4.94 -20.83 -24.68
C LYS A 272 5.30 -19.60 -23.82
N GLU A 273 6.58 -19.35 -23.63
CA GLU A 273 7.04 -18.20 -22.87
C GLU A 273 6.71 -16.90 -23.63
N PRO A 274 6.05 -15.92 -23.01
CA PRO A 274 5.79 -14.65 -23.66
C PRO A 274 7.10 -13.92 -23.96
N LYS A 275 7.09 -13.10 -25.01
CA LYS A 275 8.25 -12.25 -25.32
C LYS A 275 8.55 -11.35 -24.15
N THR A 276 9.83 -11.28 -23.76
CA THR A 276 10.30 -10.29 -22.77
C THR A 276 9.89 -8.88 -23.19
N PRO A 277 9.32 -8.07 -22.29
CA PRO A 277 8.97 -6.69 -22.59
C PRO A 277 10.18 -5.89 -23.07
N THR A 278 9.97 -5.07 -24.08
CA THR A 278 10.96 -4.09 -24.53
C THR A 278 10.70 -2.76 -23.84
N PHE A 279 11.74 -2.15 -23.34
CA PHE A 279 11.65 -0.85 -22.69
C PHE A 279 12.38 0.22 -23.51
N PRO A 280 11.92 1.47 -23.48
CA PRO A 280 12.65 2.56 -24.12
C PRO A 280 14.09 2.61 -23.60
N LYS A 281 15.03 2.73 -24.53
CA LYS A 281 16.42 3.06 -24.15
C LYS A 281 16.47 4.57 -23.90
N GLY A 282 16.99 4.95 -22.76
CA GLY A 282 17.06 6.38 -22.44
C GLY A 282 15.83 6.89 -21.67
N TRP A 283 15.17 7.94 -22.11
CA TRP A 283 14.02 8.55 -21.42
C TRP A 283 12.75 7.72 -21.60
N ALA A 284 11.99 7.56 -20.52
CA ALA A 284 10.81 6.69 -20.54
C ALA A 284 9.68 7.22 -21.45
N LEU A 285 9.57 8.54 -21.61
CA LEU A 285 8.60 9.20 -22.48
C LEU A 285 9.17 9.56 -23.89
N GLY A 286 10.32 9.01 -24.28
CA GLY A 286 11.08 9.41 -25.47
C GLY A 286 12.00 10.59 -25.20
N GLU A 287 12.63 11.17 -26.25
CA GLU A 287 13.54 12.30 -26.05
C GLU A 287 12.80 13.56 -25.59
N PRO A 288 13.21 14.20 -24.48
CA PRO A 288 12.59 15.42 -23.99
C PRO A 288 12.91 16.64 -24.85
N ASP A 289 12.04 17.62 -24.82
CA ASP A 289 12.26 18.90 -25.51
C ASP A 289 13.32 19.76 -24.83
N LEU A 290 13.49 19.60 -23.51
CA LEU A 290 14.52 20.29 -22.72
C LEU A 290 15.08 19.33 -21.65
N VAL A 291 16.38 19.23 -21.60
CA VAL A 291 17.09 18.51 -20.53
C VAL A 291 17.80 19.53 -19.64
N LEU A 292 17.49 19.48 -18.37
CA LEU A 292 18.14 20.31 -17.34
C LEU A 292 18.99 19.41 -16.43
N GLN A 293 20.20 19.87 -16.09
CA GLN A 293 21.12 19.18 -15.19
C GLN A 293 22.10 20.17 -14.56
N PRO A 294 22.69 19.86 -13.40
CA PRO A 294 23.84 20.59 -12.86
C PRO A 294 24.98 20.62 -13.88
N SER A 295 25.77 21.69 -13.88
CA SER A 295 26.88 21.82 -14.83
C SER A 295 28.04 20.86 -14.55
N LYS A 296 28.18 20.43 -13.29
CA LYS A 296 29.18 19.50 -12.79
C LYS A 296 28.54 18.38 -11.99
N THR A 297 29.26 17.26 -11.86
CA THR A 297 28.89 16.20 -10.93
C THR A 297 29.03 16.70 -9.50
N PHE A 298 28.03 16.37 -8.67
CA PHE A 298 28.05 16.60 -7.24
C PHE A 298 28.76 15.45 -6.54
N LYS A 299 29.71 15.75 -5.64
CA LYS A 299 30.45 14.77 -4.86
C LYS A 299 29.80 14.59 -3.49
N LEU A 300 29.54 13.35 -3.14
CA LEU A 300 28.95 12.97 -1.86
C LEU A 300 30.02 12.34 -0.96
N PRO A 301 30.06 12.69 0.34
CA PRO A 301 30.95 12.03 1.30
C PRO A 301 30.48 10.59 1.58
N ALA A 302 31.37 9.78 2.15
CA ALA A 302 31.05 8.41 2.53
C ALA A 302 30.03 8.34 3.69
N GLU A 303 30.13 9.26 4.63
CA GLU A 303 29.36 9.24 5.88
C GLU A 303 28.86 10.64 6.23
N GLY A 304 27.78 10.70 7.03
CA GLY A 304 27.15 11.94 7.47
C GLY A 304 25.64 11.83 7.53
N ARG A 305 24.96 12.97 7.58
CA ARG A 305 23.51 13.06 7.47
C ARG A 305 23.08 13.07 6.01
N ASP A 306 21.83 12.78 5.75
CA ASP A 306 21.20 12.97 4.44
C ASP A 306 21.40 14.40 3.94
N ILE A 307 21.62 14.54 2.62
CA ILE A 307 21.89 15.81 1.97
C ILE A 307 20.72 16.19 1.07
N TYR A 308 20.17 17.38 1.31
CA TYR A 308 19.13 17.98 0.46
C TYR A 308 19.76 19.10 -0.37
N ARG A 309 20.32 18.73 -1.54
CA ARG A 309 21.00 19.67 -2.41
C ARG A 309 20.04 20.27 -3.43
N HIS A 310 20.02 21.59 -3.55
CA HIS A 310 19.21 22.35 -4.51
C HIS A 310 20.11 22.92 -5.61
N PHE A 311 19.87 22.50 -6.84
CA PHE A 311 20.59 23.00 -8.01
C PHE A 311 19.72 24.02 -8.76
N VAL A 312 20.30 25.19 -9.10
CA VAL A 312 19.61 26.25 -9.84
C VAL A 312 19.81 26.04 -11.33
N LEU A 313 18.79 25.53 -11.99
CA LEU A 313 18.85 25.15 -13.40
C LEU A 313 18.16 26.22 -14.27
N LYS A 314 18.93 26.91 -15.11
CA LYS A 314 18.42 27.91 -16.03
C LYS A 314 17.68 27.27 -17.17
N THR A 315 16.41 27.64 -17.39
CA THR A 315 15.61 27.13 -18.50
C THR A 315 15.99 27.75 -19.86
N ASN A 316 16.48 29.00 -19.85
CA ASN A 316 16.85 29.77 -21.02
C ASN A 316 15.76 29.89 -22.09
N LEU A 317 14.50 29.70 -21.70
CA LEU A 317 13.35 29.81 -22.59
C LEU A 317 13.21 31.23 -23.14
N LYS A 318 12.79 31.34 -24.42
CA LYS A 318 12.53 32.62 -25.08
C LYS A 318 11.07 32.98 -25.12
N GLU A 319 10.21 31.98 -25.03
CA GLU A 319 8.75 32.10 -25.00
C GLU A 319 8.15 31.17 -23.96
N PRO A 320 6.94 31.44 -23.49
CA PRO A 320 6.24 30.56 -22.57
C PRO A 320 5.98 29.19 -23.21
N VAL A 321 6.19 28.12 -22.42
CA VAL A 321 5.92 26.74 -22.84
C VAL A 321 4.96 26.07 -21.85
N TRP A 322 4.32 25.00 -22.32
CA TRP A 322 3.49 24.16 -21.49
C TRP A 322 4.17 22.80 -21.29
N VAL A 323 4.59 22.51 -20.08
CA VAL A 323 5.18 21.22 -19.72
C VAL A 323 4.06 20.21 -19.48
N THR A 324 4.04 19.15 -20.26
CA THR A 324 3.03 18.08 -20.21
C THR A 324 3.61 16.75 -19.72
N GLY A 325 4.93 16.64 -19.68
CA GLY A 325 5.63 15.47 -19.20
C GLY A 325 6.90 15.84 -18.47
N ILE A 326 7.25 15.04 -17.47
CA ILE A 326 8.44 15.22 -16.63
C ILE A 326 9.01 13.84 -16.32
N ASP A 327 10.30 13.66 -16.64
CA ASP A 327 11.06 12.45 -16.36
C ASP A 327 12.37 12.84 -15.65
N ALA A 328 12.67 12.21 -14.52
CA ALA A 328 13.92 12.43 -13.82
C ALA A 328 14.84 11.20 -13.94
N LYS A 329 16.10 11.47 -14.22
CA LYS A 329 17.13 10.44 -14.33
C LYS A 329 18.26 10.71 -13.34
N PRO A 330 18.26 10.04 -12.18
CA PRO A 330 19.41 10.04 -11.30
C PRO A 330 20.66 9.57 -12.04
N GLY A 331 21.77 10.28 -11.86
CA GLY A 331 23.08 9.83 -12.34
C GLY A 331 23.58 8.64 -11.52
N ASN A 332 23.25 8.64 -10.24
CA ASN A 332 23.56 7.55 -9.31
C ASN A 332 22.33 7.14 -8.49
N ARG A 333 21.66 6.06 -8.90
CA ARG A 333 20.45 5.55 -8.27
C ARG A 333 20.67 4.94 -6.88
N THR A 334 21.92 4.68 -6.50
CA THR A 334 22.26 4.13 -5.18
C THR A 334 22.07 5.17 -4.07
N VAL A 335 22.34 6.43 -4.38
CA VAL A 335 22.36 7.52 -3.40
C VAL A 335 21.23 8.53 -3.57
N VAL A 336 20.59 8.60 -4.73
CA VAL A 336 19.46 9.51 -4.97
C VAL A 336 18.17 8.88 -4.42
N HIS A 337 17.66 9.44 -3.32
CA HIS A 337 16.43 8.98 -2.69
C HIS A 337 15.19 9.55 -3.38
N HIS A 338 15.13 10.88 -3.61
CA HIS A 338 14.08 11.50 -4.43
C HIS A 338 14.53 12.83 -5.04
N VAL A 339 13.73 13.32 -5.96
CA VAL A 339 13.96 14.59 -6.67
C VAL A 339 12.66 15.38 -6.66
N ILE A 340 12.74 16.71 -6.42
CA ILE A 340 11.62 17.63 -6.57
C ILE A 340 12.05 18.82 -7.45
N ALA A 341 11.22 19.17 -8.43
CA ALA A 341 11.47 20.31 -9.33
C ALA A 341 10.60 21.50 -8.93
N PHE A 342 11.15 22.43 -8.17
CA PHE A 342 10.51 23.69 -7.81
C PHE A 342 10.69 24.76 -8.90
N LEU A 343 9.85 25.81 -8.87
CA LEU A 343 9.93 26.95 -9.78
C LEU A 343 10.31 28.23 -9.02
N ASP A 344 11.26 28.98 -9.56
CA ASP A 344 11.70 30.28 -9.05
C ASP A 344 11.69 31.34 -10.16
N GLY A 345 10.62 32.11 -10.25
CA GLY A 345 10.49 33.26 -11.16
C GLY A 345 11.11 34.54 -10.64
N LYS A 346 11.68 34.57 -9.43
CA LYS A 346 12.21 35.77 -8.77
C LYS A 346 13.72 35.73 -8.52
N GLY A 347 14.39 34.67 -8.95
CA GLY A 347 15.83 34.50 -8.80
C GLY A 347 16.31 34.42 -7.34
N ARG A 348 15.47 33.87 -6.44
CA ARG A 348 15.79 33.71 -5.02
C ARG A 348 16.81 32.62 -4.78
N ALA A 349 16.68 31.52 -5.52
CA ALA A 349 17.61 30.38 -5.45
C ALA A 349 19.03 30.78 -5.84
N ALA A 350 19.18 31.61 -6.88
CA ALA A 350 20.49 32.10 -7.34
C ALA A 350 21.25 32.89 -6.27
N LYS A 351 20.56 33.51 -5.28
CA LYS A 351 21.19 34.20 -4.16
C LYS A 351 21.67 33.26 -3.06
N LEU A 352 21.21 32.03 -3.08
CA LEU A 352 21.56 30.97 -2.11
C LEU A 352 22.63 30.04 -2.69
N ASP A 353 22.82 30.04 -4.00
CA ASP A 353 23.79 29.19 -4.69
C ASP A 353 25.21 29.41 -4.17
N GLY A 354 25.92 28.34 -3.88
CA GLY A 354 27.29 28.35 -3.37
C GLY A 354 27.46 28.86 -1.93
N ARG A 355 26.39 29.04 -1.17
CA ARG A 355 26.47 29.55 0.22
C ARG A 355 27.24 28.64 1.17
N GLU A 356 27.31 27.32 0.90
CA GLU A 356 28.05 26.33 1.70
C GLU A 356 29.57 26.46 1.59
N LYS A 357 30.07 27.17 0.56
CA LYS A 357 31.51 27.39 0.31
C LYS A 357 32.31 26.07 0.16
N ASP A 358 31.63 25.00 -0.20
CA ASP A 358 32.23 23.68 -0.45
C ASP A 358 32.85 23.54 -1.85
N GLY A 359 32.79 24.61 -2.65
CA GLY A 359 33.27 24.66 -4.03
C GLY A 359 32.39 23.88 -5.02
N GLN A 360 31.24 23.40 -4.60
CA GLN A 360 30.28 22.66 -5.41
C GLN A 360 29.06 23.52 -5.76
N GLU A 361 28.46 23.23 -6.89
CA GLU A 361 27.26 23.89 -7.40
C GLU A 361 26.05 23.58 -6.51
N GLY A 362 25.13 24.56 -6.37
CA GLY A 362 23.93 24.43 -5.57
C GLY A 362 24.12 24.86 -4.12
N TYR A 363 23.07 24.65 -3.34
CA TYR A 363 23.03 24.97 -1.90
C TYR A 363 22.19 23.92 -1.14
N ASN A 364 22.41 23.80 0.15
CA ASN A 364 21.61 22.93 0.99
C ASN A 364 20.45 23.73 1.59
N ALA A 365 19.26 23.19 1.48
CA ALA A 365 18.10 23.62 2.24
C ALA A 365 17.28 22.40 2.59
N PHE A 366 16.58 22.46 3.69
CA PHE A 366 15.82 21.34 4.17
C PHE A 366 14.34 21.49 3.75
N GLY A 367 13.71 20.43 3.24
CA GLY A 367 12.32 20.37 2.78
C GLY A 367 12.01 21.25 1.57
N ALA A 368 11.74 22.53 1.79
CA ALA A 368 11.52 23.51 0.72
C ALA A 368 12.86 24.11 0.23
N PRO A 369 12.87 24.82 -0.92
CA PRO A 369 14.12 25.36 -1.49
C PRO A 369 14.72 26.56 -0.70
N GLY A 370 14.40 26.71 0.59
CA GLY A 370 14.84 27.82 1.43
C GLY A 370 14.00 29.09 1.27
N PHE A 371 12.93 29.02 0.50
CA PHE A 371 11.93 30.09 0.29
C PHE A 371 10.63 29.47 -0.20
N ILE A 372 9.53 30.23 -0.19
CA ILE A 372 8.26 29.79 -0.77
C ILE A 372 8.40 29.81 -2.30
N PRO A 373 8.39 28.64 -3.00
CA PRO A 373 8.52 28.59 -4.46
C PRO A 373 7.31 29.19 -5.17
N ASP A 374 7.48 29.64 -6.41
CA ASP A 374 6.37 30.16 -7.23
C ASP A 374 5.49 29.00 -7.78
N GLY A 375 5.95 27.78 -7.64
CA GLY A 375 5.27 26.54 -8.02
C GLY A 375 6.22 25.35 -7.97
N ALA A 376 5.73 24.22 -8.47
CA ALA A 376 6.53 23.03 -8.71
C ALA A 376 6.01 22.29 -9.94
N LEU A 377 6.88 21.53 -10.60
CA LEU A 377 6.53 20.67 -11.73
C LEU A 377 6.23 19.24 -11.28
N GLY A 378 6.66 18.86 -10.07
CA GLY A 378 6.54 17.51 -9.52
C GLY A 378 7.87 16.95 -9.09
N GLY A 379 7.94 15.65 -8.92
CA GLY A 379 9.13 14.96 -8.45
C GLY A 379 9.23 13.53 -8.95
N TRP A 380 10.30 12.87 -8.54
CA TRP A 380 10.57 11.47 -8.79
C TRP A 380 11.05 10.81 -7.50
N ALA A 381 10.64 9.57 -7.28
CA ALA A 381 11.20 8.68 -6.26
C ALA A 381 11.45 7.30 -6.88
N PRO A 382 12.27 6.42 -6.28
CA PRO A 382 12.50 5.07 -6.78
C PRO A 382 11.20 4.33 -7.06
N GLY A 383 11.06 3.78 -8.28
CA GLY A 383 9.86 3.08 -8.72
C GLY A 383 8.73 3.97 -9.25
N SER A 384 8.82 5.30 -9.13
CA SER A 384 7.84 6.21 -9.72
C SER A 384 7.88 6.17 -11.25
N GLN A 385 6.69 6.25 -11.87
CA GLN A 385 6.58 6.48 -13.29
C GLN A 385 6.77 7.97 -13.61
N PRO A 386 7.27 8.33 -14.80
CA PRO A 386 7.30 9.71 -15.23
C PRO A 386 5.92 10.34 -15.22
N ILE A 387 5.85 11.62 -14.87
CA ILE A 387 4.59 12.38 -14.96
C ILE A 387 4.25 12.58 -16.44
N SER A 388 3.04 12.19 -16.83
CA SER A 388 2.48 12.44 -18.15
C SER A 388 1.06 12.95 -17.98
N LEU A 389 0.81 14.20 -18.34
CA LEU A 389 -0.48 14.85 -18.18
C LEU A 389 -1.39 14.54 -19.39
N PRO A 390 -2.71 14.52 -19.20
CA PRO A 390 -3.66 14.34 -20.30
C PRO A 390 -3.55 15.45 -21.36
N LYS A 391 -4.01 15.16 -22.55
CA LYS A 391 -4.05 16.14 -23.66
C LYS A 391 -4.82 17.40 -23.25
N GLY A 392 -4.26 18.57 -23.57
CA GLY A 392 -4.85 19.88 -23.25
C GLY A 392 -4.59 20.35 -21.81
N VAL A 393 -3.73 19.66 -21.09
CA VAL A 393 -3.38 19.96 -19.70
C VAL A 393 -1.86 20.11 -19.56
N GLY A 394 -1.37 21.10 -18.83
CA GLY A 394 0.07 21.34 -18.70
C GLY A 394 0.41 22.30 -17.56
N PHE A 395 1.66 22.21 -17.10
CA PHE A 395 2.26 23.23 -16.23
C PHE A 395 2.78 24.38 -17.10
N ARG A 396 2.47 25.61 -16.73
CA ARG A 396 3.01 26.79 -17.43
C ARG A 396 4.44 27.06 -16.95
N LEU A 397 5.34 27.26 -17.89
CA LEU A 397 6.73 27.63 -17.63
C LEU A 397 7.09 28.84 -18.50
N ASP A 398 7.25 29.99 -17.83
CA ASP A 398 7.52 31.27 -18.48
C ASP A 398 9.03 31.53 -18.66
N PRO A 399 9.44 32.37 -19.61
CA PRO A 399 10.83 32.84 -19.72
C PRO A 399 11.31 33.48 -18.43
N GLY A 400 12.56 33.23 -18.08
CA GLY A 400 13.19 33.75 -16.88
C GLY A 400 12.86 33.01 -15.58
N VAL A 401 11.96 32.01 -15.63
CA VAL A 401 11.72 31.10 -14.49
C VAL A 401 12.82 30.04 -14.46
N ASP A 402 13.50 29.91 -13.34
CA ASP A 402 14.48 28.85 -13.09
C ASP A 402 13.79 27.61 -12.50
N VAL A 403 14.30 26.42 -12.85
CA VAL A 403 13.97 25.19 -12.13
C VAL A 403 14.98 25.00 -11.01
N VAL A 404 14.47 24.91 -9.79
CA VAL A 404 15.29 24.58 -8.61
C VAL A 404 15.11 23.10 -8.33
N LEU A 405 16.09 22.31 -8.77
CA LEU A 405 16.08 20.87 -8.62
C LEU A 405 16.61 20.47 -7.24
N GLN A 406 15.72 20.10 -6.33
CA GLN A 406 16.11 19.44 -5.10
C GLN A 406 16.45 17.99 -5.39
N VAL A 407 17.62 17.55 -4.93
CA VAL A 407 17.99 16.14 -4.90
C VAL A 407 18.27 15.74 -3.46
N HIS A 408 17.50 14.79 -2.95
CA HIS A 408 17.71 14.19 -1.64
C HIS A 408 18.65 13.00 -1.81
N TYR A 409 19.78 13.06 -1.16
CA TYR A 409 20.79 12.02 -1.16
C TYR A 409 20.84 11.28 0.16
N HIS A 410 20.83 9.95 0.08
CA HIS A 410 21.13 9.05 1.18
C HIS A 410 22.55 8.48 0.98
N LEU A 411 23.40 8.54 2.01
CA LEU A 411 24.80 8.17 1.89
C LEU A 411 25.01 6.65 1.92
N SER A 412 25.91 6.14 1.09
CA SER A 412 26.10 4.70 0.85
C SER A 412 27.25 4.05 1.65
N GLY A 413 27.92 4.80 2.51
CA GLY A 413 29.11 4.33 3.24
C GLY A 413 30.42 4.45 2.46
N LYS A 414 30.39 5.03 1.26
CA LYS A 414 31.57 5.35 0.43
C LYS A 414 31.38 6.67 -0.30
N GLU A 415 32.47 7.27 -0.76
CA GLU A 415 32.38 8.45 -1.61
C GLU A 415 31.68 8.11 -2.93
N GLU A 416 30.73 8.94 -3.31
CA GLU A 416 29.93 8.77 -4.52
C GLU A 416 29.86 10.07 -5.32
N VAL A 417 29.40 9.99 -6.55
CA VAL A 417 29.12 11.15 -7.39
C VAL A 417 27.75 11.00 -8.03
N ASP A 418 27.05 12.13 -8.22
CA ASP A 418 25.79 12.18 -8.94
C ASP A 418 25.73 13.38 -9.90
N GLN A 419 25.01 13.22 -10.98
CA GLN A 419 24.57 14.29 -11.88
C GLN A 419 23.17 13.96 -12.39
N THR A 420 22.19 14.17 -11.54
CA THR A 420 20.76 13.94 -11.87
C THR A 420 20.30 14.85 -13.00
N LYS A 421 19.56 14.30 -13.94
CA LYS A 421 18.97 15.00 -15.08
C LYS A 421 17.45 15.08 -14.96
N LEU A 422 16.87 16.19 -15.40
CA LEU A 422 15.45 16.39 -15.51
C LEU A 422 15.07 16.64 -16.98
N GLY A 423 14.25 15.76 -17.54
CA GLY A 423 13.69 15.91 -18.89
C GLY A 423 12.31 16.55 -18.82
N LEU A 424 12.09 17.61 -19.59
CA LEU A 424 10.81 18.30 -19.71
C LEU A 424 10.26 18.10 -21.14
N TYR A 425 8.99 17.74 -21.23
CA TYR A 425 8.28 17.51 -22.48
C TYR A 425 7.23 18.60 -22.68
N PHE A 426 7.28 19.26 -23.83
CA PHE A 426 6.42 20.40 -24.13
C PHE A 426 5.21 19.98 -24.92
N SER A 427 4.09 20.64 -24.67
CA SER A 427 2.88 20.42 -25.45
C SER A 427 3.08 20.83 -26.92
N LYS A 428 2.69 19.93 -27.82
CA LYS A 428 2.63 20.23 -29.28
C LYS A 428 1.23 20.66 -29.71
N ALA A 429 0.28 20.75 -28.78
CA ALA A 429 -1.11 21.13 -29.02
C ALA A 429 -1.53 22.22 -28.02
N PRO A 430 -2.59 22.99 -28.30
CA PRO A 430 -3.10 24.00 -27.38
C PRO A 430 -3.42 23.39 -26.01
N VAL A 431 -2.94 24.04 -24.95
CA VAL A 431 -3.27 23.71 -23.55
C VAL A 431 -4.44 24.58 -23.11
N GLN A 432 -5.44 23.93 -22.52
CA GLN A 432 -6.68 24.57 -22.07
C GLN A 432 -6.72 24.75 -20.56
N ARG A 433 -5.95 23.92 -19.83
CA ARG A 433 -5.94 23.91 -18.36
C ARG A 433 -4.51 23.91 -17.83
N GLU A 434 -4.23 24.92 -17.01
CA GLU A 434 -2.98 25.01 -16.26
C GLU A 434 -3.07 24.16 -15.01
N VAL A 435 -2.18 23.16 -14.89
CA VAL A 435 -2.03 22.35 -13.68
C VAL A 435 -1.17 23.10 -12.68
N ARG A 436 -1.55 22.98 -11.42
CA ARG A 436 -0.79 23.45 -10.26
C ARG A 436 -0.72 22.36 -9.21
N ILE A 437 0.39 22.32 -8.49
CA ILE A 437 0.55 21.47 -7.33
C ILE A 437 -0.01 22.21 -6.11
N GLN A 438 -0.94 21.57 -5.41
CA GLN A 438 -1.49 22.04 -4.15
C GLN A 438 -0.95 21.19 -3.00
N TRP A 439 -0.50 21.86 -1.95
CA TRP A 439 0.03 21.23 -0.74
C TRP A 439 -1.02 21.31 0.36
N LEU A 440 -1.72 20.19 0.59
CA LEU A 440 -2.77 20.09 1.61
C LEU A 440 -2.14 19.54 2.89
N ALA A 441 -1.65 20.44 3.74
CA ALA A 441 -0.86 20.11 4.91
C ALA A 441 -1.55 20.55 6.21
N ASN A 442 -1.33 19.77 7.27
CA ASN A 442 -1.65 20.19 8.64
C ASN A 442 -0.36 20.22 9.46
N PRO A 443 0.27 21.39 9.66
CA PRO A 443 1.48 21.49 10.47
C PRO A 443 1.20 21.57 11.99
N LEU A 444 -0.06 21.62 12.40
CA LEU A 444 -0.46 21.84 13.80
C LEU A 444 -0.90 20.51 14.44
N PHE A 445 0.02 19.56 14.58
CA PHE A 445 -0.24 18.32 15.29
C PHE A 445 0.90 17.97 16.26
N ARG A 446 0.60 17.08 17.20
CA ARG A 446 1.56 16.50 18.12
C ARG A 446 1.23 15.04 18.33
N LEU A 447 2.16 14.17 17.98
CA LEU A 447 2.09 12.73 18.21
C LEU A 447 2.72 12.43 19.57
N LYS A 448 1.93 12.02 20.53
CA LYS A 448 2.42 11.70 21.87
C LYS A 448 3.27 10.45 21.88
N ALA A 449 4.32 10.45 22.67
CA ALA A 449 5.14 9.27 22.94
C ALA A 449 4.27 8.12 23.45
N GLY A 450 4.44 6.92 22.87
CA GLY A 450 3.69 5.71 23.24
C GLY A 450 2.33 5.55 22.57
N ASP A 451 1.83 6.54 21.80
CA ASP A 451 0.54 6.43 21.10
C ASP A 451 0.70 5.62 19.81
N ALA A 452 0.15 4.40 19.80
CA ALA A 452 0.21 3.49 18.65
C ALA A 452 -0.84 3.80 17.55
N ASN A 453 -1.78 4.75 17.77
CA ASN A 453 -2.86 5.07 16.84
C ASN A 453 -3.23 6.56 16.88
N ALA A 454 -2.24 7.43 16.89
CA ALA A 454 -2.45 8.87 16.84
C ALA A 454 -3.13 9.27 15.52
N VAL A 455 -4.29 9.91 15.59
CA VAL A 455 -5.07 10.32 14.42
C VAL A 455 -4.97 11.83 14.20
N VAL A 456 -4.56 12.22 13.01
CA VAL A 456 -4.52 13.62 12.56
C VAL A 456 -5.49 13.80 11.39
N LYS A 457 -6.25 14.89 11.40
CA LYS A 457 -7.26 15.18 10.36
C LYS A 457 -7.11 16.58 9.80
N LEU A 458 -7.53 16.73 8.56
CA LEU A 458 -7.65 18.01 7.88
C LEU A 458 -8.88 17.99 6.97
N THR A 459 -9.61 19.11 6.94
CA THR A 459 -10.67 19.34 5.96
C THR A 459 -10.37 20.61 5.19
N VAL A 460 -10.22 20.50 3.88
CA VAL A 460 -9.89 21.61 2.99
C VAL A 460 -11.10 21.97 2.13
N PRO A 461 -11.67 23.18 2.27
CA PRO A 461 -12.77 23.63 1.42
C PRO A 461 -12.29 23.99 0.01
N ILE A 462 -13.09 23.68 -0.99
CA ILE A 462 -12.86 24.01 -2.40
C ILE A 462 -13.66 25.25 -2.76
N PHE A 463 -12.96 26.37 -3.03
CA PHE A 463 -13.59 27.66 -3.28
C PHE A 463 -13.91 27.96 -4.74
N GLN A 464 -13.44 27.14 -5.66
CA GLN A 464 -13.67 27.26 -7.12
C GLN A 464 -13.71 25.89 -7.74
N ASP A 465 -14.39 25.77 -8.88
CA ASP A 465 -14.44 24.50 -9.62
C ASP A 465 -13.04 24.05 -10.03
N GLN A 466 -12.68 22.81 -9.67
CA GLN A 466 -11.37 22.22 -9.92
C GLN A 466 -11.49 20.80 -10.47
N ILE A 467 -10.46 20.39 -11.18
CA ILE A 467 -10.25 19.00 -11.61
C ILE A 467 -8.95 18.51 -10.94
N CYS A 468 -9.02 17.40 -10.23
CA CYS A 468 -7.87 16.73 -9.65
C CYS A 468 -7.40 15.59 -10.56
N TYR A 469 -6.15 15.64 -11.01
CA TYR A 469 -5.54 14.68 -11.93
C TYR A 469 -4.75 13.59 -11.20
N GLY A 470 -4.36 13.84 -9.98
CA GLY A 470 -3.62 12.88 -9.18
C GLY A 470 -3.33 13.40 -7.79
N VAL A 471 -2.92 12.49 -6.93
CA VAL A 471 -2.58 12.77 -5.52
C VAL A 471 -1.32 12.01 -5.11
N MET A 472 -0.58 12.56 -4.13
CA MET A 472 0.58 11.92 -3.52
C MET A 472 0.48 12.08 -1.99
N PRO A 473 0.13 11.02 -1.25
CA PRO A 473 0.24 11.00 0.21
C PRO A 473 1.69 11.11 0.65
N HIS A 474 1.94 11.85 1.73
CA HIS A 474 3.27 11.97 2.29
C HIS A 474 3.24 12.04 3.82
N MET A 475 3.96 11.15 4.44
CA MET A 475 4.27 11.05 5.87
C MET A 475 5.73 10.60 6.02
N HIS A 476 6.25 10.56 7.24
CA HIS A 476 7.57 9.99 7.51
C HIS A 476 7.47 8.59 8.14
N MET A 477 8.39 8.25 9.05
CA MET A 477 8.59 6.89 9.55
C MET A 477 7.51 6.42 10.53
N LEU A 478 6.80 7.34 11.19
CA LEU A 478 5.70 6.96 12.09
C LEU A 478 4.38 6.77 11.38
N GLY A 479 4.29 7.14 10.10
CA GLY A 479 3.08 6.96 9.30
C GLY A 479 2.62 5.52 9.28
N LYS A 480 1.30 5.31 9.41
CA LYS A 480 0.64 4.00 9.37
C LYS A 480 -0.38 3.91 8.25
N SER A 481 -1.18 4.95 8.07
CA SER A 481 -2.13 5.04 6.96
C SER A 481 -2.50 6.49 6.65
N MET A 482 -2.85 6.76 5.37
CA MET A 482 -3.46 8.04 4.99
C MET A 482 -4.65 7.79 4.07
N LYS A 483 -5.78 8.41 4.38
CA LYS A 483 -7.02 8.35 3.61
C LYS A 483 -7.47 9.75 3.23
N ALA A 484 -7.87 9.96 1.97
CA ALA A 484 -8.45 11.21 1.50
C ALA A 484 -9.72 10.94 0.68
N GLU A 485 -10.78 11.71 0.96
CA GLU A 485 -12.07 11.66 0.27
C GLU A 485 -12.55 13.07 -0.05
N ALA A 486 -13.20 13.25 -1.19
CA ALA A 486 -13.90 14.47 -1.52
C ALA A 486 -15.39 14.33 -1.21
N GLU A 487 -15.93 15.24 -0.40
CA GLU A 487 -17.36 15.44 -0.18
C GLU A 487 -17.84 16.53 -1.15
N LEU A 488 -18.71 16.16 -2.08
CA LEU A 488 -19.28 17.09 -3.06
C LEU A 488 -20.41 17.93 -2.43
N PRO A 489 -20.85 19.02 -3.07
CA PRO A 489 -21.91 19.89 -2.52
C PRO A 489 -23.26 19.18 -2.28
N ASP A 490 -23.52 18.09 -3.00
CA ASP A 490 -24.72 17.25 -2.83
C ASP A 490 -24.57 16.20 -1.71
N GLY A 491 -23.45 16.19 -0.99
CA GLY A 491 -23.13 15.22 0.06
C GLY A 491 -22.52 13.91 -0.46
N THR A 492 -22.41 13.71 -1.77
CA THR A 492 -21.76 12.54 -2.34
C THR A 492 -20.29 12.50 -1.96
N ARG A 493 -19.79 11.35 -1.52
CA ARG A 493 -18.37 11.14 -1.25
C ARG A 493 -17.70 10.40 -2.39
N LYS A 494 -16.57 10.95 -2.85
CA LYS A 494 -15.70 10.34 -3.85
C LYS A 494 -14.35 9.99 -3.22
N PRO A 495 -13.89 8.73 -3.34
CA PRO A 495 -12.57 8.34 -2.89
C PRO A 495 -11.49 9.04 -3.71
N LEU A 496 -10.48 9.61 -3.05
CA LEU A 496 -9.30 10.16 -3.70
C LEU A 496 -8.11 9.21 -3.57
N ILE A 497 -7.81 8.76 -2.35
CA ILE A 497 -6.73 7.82 -2.08
C ILE A 497 -6.89 7.22 -0.67
N TRP A 498 -6.55 5.95 -0.54
CA TRP A 498 -6.31 5.34 0.74
C TRP A 498 -5.06 4.46 0.68
N VAL A 499 -4.04 4.85 1.41
CA VAL A 499 -2.85 4.05 1.71
C VAL A 499 -3.03 3.52 3.12
N GLN A 500 -3.30 2.24 3.28
CA GLN A 500 -3.60 1.62 4.56
C GLN A 500 -2.35 1.08 5.27
N ASP A 501 -1.36 0.66 4.49
CA ASP A 501 -0.08 0.13 4.94
C ASP A 501 1.02 1.06 4.41
N TRP A 502 1.22 2.19 5.12
CA TRP A 502 2.22 3.17 4.75
C TRP A 502 3.63 2.57 4.82
N ASP A 503 4.43 2.93 3.84
CA ASP A 503 5.85 2.58 3.79
C ASP A 503 6.63 3.79 3.28
N PHE A 504 7.46 4.36 4.14
CA PHE A 504 8.24 5.56 3.85
C PHE A 504 9.13 5.44 2.59
N ASN A 505 9.53 4.22 2.23
CA ASN A 505 10.36 3.98 1.05
C ASN A 505 9.58 4.10 -0.28
N TRP A 506 8.23 4.10 -0.26
CA TRP A 506 7.38 4.04 -1.45
C TRP A 506 6.35 5.17 -1.49
N GLN A 507 6.82 6.33 -1.94
CA GLN A 507 6.04 7.57 -1.98
C GLN A 507 5.67 7.91 -3.43
N PHE A 508 4.55 7.35 -3.91
CA PHE A 508 4.14 7.51 -5.30
C PHE A 508 3.15 8.64 -5.51
N THR A 509 3.23 9.26 -6.70
CA THR A 509 2.12 10.04 -7.26
C THR A 509 1.14 9.07 -7.92
N TYR A 510 -0.08 9.07 -7.45
CA TYR A 510 -1.19 8.27 -7.98
C TYR A 510 -1.98 9.13 -8.96
N ALA A 511 -1.76 8.94 -10.26
CA ALA A 511 -2.47 9.65 -11.34
C ALA A 511 -3.80 8.95 -11.61
N PHE A 512 -4.91 9.67 -11.52
CA PHE A 512 -6.23 9.13 -11.80
C PHE A 512 -6.40 8.74 -13.27
N LYS A 513 -7.00 7.58 -13.56
CA LYS A 513 -7.42 7.22 -14.92
C LYS A 513 -8.48 8.19 -15.42
N GLU A 514 -9.47 8.48 -14.59
CA GLU A 514 -10.47 9.51 -14.81
C GLU A 514 -10.29 10.63 -13.79
N PRO A 515 -9.93 11.85 -14.21
CA PRO A 515 -9.73 12.98 -13.30
C PRO A 515 -10.98 13.27 -12.47
N VAL A 516 -10.79 13.59 -11.20
CA VAL A 516 -11.89 13.82 -10.25
C VAL A 516 -12.31 15.29 -10.28
N ARG A 517 -13.56 15.56 -10.67
CA ARG A 517 -14.14 16.92 -10.59
C ARG A 517 -14.50 17.25 -9.14
N LEU A 518 -14.05 18.42 -8.70
CA LEU A 518 -14.28 19.00 -7.38
C LEU A 518 -15.00 20.36 -7.56
N PRO A 519 -16.32 20.39 -7.63
CA PRO A 519 -17.08 21.63 -7.74
C PRO A 519 -16.84 22.56 -6.56
N ARG A 520 -17.04 23.86 -6.77
CA ARG A 520 -17.05 24.85 -5.68
C ARG A 520 -18.01 24.41 -4.56
N GLY A 521 -17.57 24.51 -3.32
CA GLY A 521 -18.32 24.04 -2.14
C GLY A 521 -18.01 22.61 -1.74
N SER A 522 -17.28 21.84 -2.54
CA SER A 522 -16.73 20.56 -2.11
C SER A 522 -15.76 20.72 -0.94
N LYS A 523 -15.53 19.63 -0.22
CA LYS A 523 -14.54 19.55 0.87
C LYS A 523 -13.66 18.32 0.65
N VAL A 524 -12.35 18.47 0.80
CA VAL A 524 -11.42 17.35 0.83
C VAL A 524 -11.13 17.01 2.28
N HIS A 525 -11.53 15.81 2.71
CA HIS A 525 -11.27 15.27 4.03
C HIS A 525 -10.05 14.36 3.96
N ILE A 526 -9.06 14.63 4.82
CA ILE A 526 -7.82 13.86 4.90
C ILE A 526 -7.68 13.37 6.34
N GLU A 527 -7.41 12.09 6.51
CA GLU A 527 -7.11 11.47 7.80
C GLU A 527 -5.81 10.68 7.67
N ALA A 528 -4.88 10.91 8.60
CA ALA A 528 -3.68 10.10 8.74
C ALA A 528 -3.62 9.47 10.11
N VAL A 529 -3.11 8.26 10.19
CA VAL A 529 -2.86 7.50 11.42
C VAL A 529 -1.36 7.27 11.54
N TYR A 530 -0.83 7.47 12.74
CA TYR A 530 0.58 7.30 13.07
C TYR A 530 0.74 6.32 14.23
N ASP A 531 1.89 5.65 14.26
CA ASP A 531 2.31 4.79 15.37
C ASP A 531 3.59 5.32 15.99
N ASN A 532 3.46 6.09 17.08
CA ASN A 532 4.58 6.59 17.87
C ASN A 532 4.83 5.74 19.12
N SER A 533 4.62 4.42 19.03
CA SER A 533 4.87 3.49 20.12
C SER A 533 6.25 2.85 20.03
N ALA A 534 6.71 2.26 21.15
CA ALA A 534 7.93 1.47 21.19
C ALA A 534 7.82 0.14 20.40
N ASN A 535 6.61 -0.28 20.03
CA ASN A 535 6.39 -1.50 19.24
C ASN A 535 6.50 -1.24 17.73
N ASN A 536 6.54 0.02 17.29
CA ASN A 536 6.76 0.36 15.89
C ASN A 536 8.25 0.16 15.53
N PRO A 537 8.59 -0.82 14.69
CA PRO A 537 9.99 -1.09 14.32
C PRO A 537 10.64 0.05 13.52
N ASN A 538 9.82 0.94 12.95
CA ASN A 538 10.28 2.10 12.18
C ASN A 538 10.38 3.37 13.02
N ASN A 539 10.08 3.33 14.35
CA ASN A 539 10.19 4.51 15.19
C ASN A 539 11.68 4.93 15.30
N PRO A 540 12.05 6.12 14.84
CA PRO A 540 13.44 6.57 14.86
C PRO A 540 13.93 6.93 16.28
N ASN A 541 13.03 6.91 17.28
CA ASN A 541 13.34 7.29 18.66
C ASN A 541 13.12 6.09 19.60
N ASP A 542 14.16 5.73 20.33
CA ASP A 542 14.11 4.71 21.41
C ASP A 542 14.75 5.29 22.70
N PRO A 543 13.96 5.55 23.74
CA PRO A 543 12.50 5.41 23.83
C PRO A 543 11.75 6.44 22.96
N PRO A 544 10.46 6.19 22.63
CA PRO A 544 9.63 7.13 21.91
C PRO A 544 9.57 8.50 22.59
N LYS A 545 9.55 9.56 21.80
CA LYS A 545 9.37 10.96 22.27
C LYS A 545 8.21 11.62 21.54
N ASP A 546 7.70 12.71 22.10
CA ASP A 546 6.69 13.51 21.42
C ASP A 546 7.24 14.09 20.10
N ILE A 547 6.50 13.93 19.02
CA ILE A 547 6.87 14.40 17.67
C ILE A 547 5.85 15.45 17.21
N THR A 548 6.36 16.49 16.57
CA THR A 548 5.56 17.54 15.91
C THR A 548 5.91 17.59 14.43
N TRP A 549 5.26 18.51 13.70
CA TRP A 549 5.64 18.80 12.33
C TRP A 549 7.12 19.17 12.23
N GLY A 550 7.79 18.56 11.29
CA GLY A 550 9.17 18.85 10.93
C GLY A 550 9.55 18.15 9.63
N GLU A 551 10.66 18.56 9.07
CA GLU A 551 11.09 18.13 7.74
C GLU A 551 12.15 17.02 7.80
N GLU A 552 12.74 16.75 8.98
CA GLU A 552 13.69 15.64 9.14
C GLU A 552 12.97 14.29 9.10
N THR A 553 13.63 13.28 8.58
CA THR A 553 13.09 11.90 8.54
C THR A 553 12.67 11.40 9.94
N THR A 554 13.30 11.95 10.99
CA THR A 554 12.98 11.67 12.40
C THR A 554 11.85 12.51 12.99
N ASP A 555 11.41 13.56 12.29
CA ASP A 555 10.19 14.32 12.56
C ASP A 555 9.00 13.64 11.87
N GLU A 556 7.86 14.32 11.76
CA GLU A 556 6.71 13.84 11.00
C GLU A 556 6.05 14.92 10.16
N MET A 557 5.46 14.48 9.05
CA MET A 557 4.63 15.31 8.19
C MET A 557 3.22 14.74 8.04
N PHE A 558 2.24 15.65 7.89
CA PHE A 558 0.90 15.36 7.41
C PHE A 558 0.68 16.16 6.13
N LEU A 559 0.83 15.51 4.98
CA LEU A 559 0.75 16.19 3.70
C LEU A 559 0.08 15.32 2.63
N LEU A 560 -0.91 15.88 1.95
CA LEU A 560 -1.41 15.35 0.68
C LEU A 560 -1.09 16.35 -0.42
N VAL A 561 -0.26 15.95 -1.37
CA VAL A 561 -0.01 16.75 -2.58
C VAL A 561 -1.08 16.42 -3.62
N ALA A 562 -1.70 17.43 -4.22
CA ALA A 562 -2.72 17.26 -5.25
C ALA A 562 -2.34 18.01 -6.53
N LEU A 563 -2.44 17.33 -7.67
CA LEU A 563 -2.28 17.92 -9.00
C LEU A 563 -3.66 18.39 -9.48
N THR A 564 -3.87 19.69 -9.54
CA THR A 564 -5.19 20.25 -9.84
C THR A 564 -5.13 21.32 -10.93
N ALA A 565 -6.22 21.49 -11.67
CA ALA A 565 -6.43 22.63 -12.55
C ALA A 565 -7.81 23.25 -12.29
N ARG A 566 -7.98 24.52 -12.62
CA ARG A 566 -9.32 25.11 -12.65
C ARG A 566 -10.17 24.42 -13.72
N ASP A 567 -11.41 24.11 -13.36
CA ASP A 567 -12.38 23.65 -14.35
C ASP A 567 -12.96 24.88 -15.05
N THR A 568 -12.40 25.19 -16.20
CA THR A 568 -12.79 26.33 -17.05
C THR A 568 -13.70 25.88 -18.21
N ASP A 569 -14.51 24.83 -18.00
CA ASP A 569 -15.37 24.34 -19.06
C ASP A 569 -16.39 25.45 -19.49
N PRO A 570 -16.29 26.01 -20.73
CA PRO A 570 -17.18 27.08 -21.17
C PRO A 570 -18.62 26.61 -21.45
N LYS A 571 -18.96 25.34 -21.15
CA LYS A 571 -20.27 24.74 -21.38
C LYS A 571 -21.11 24.55 -20.09
N LYS A 572 -20.80 25.30 -19.06
CA LYS A 572 -21.70 25.45 -17.89
C LYS A 572 -22.25 26.84 -17.80
#